data_cb9bd75ba815c5561304a34421a2fe8f
#
_entry.id   cb9bd75ba815c5561304a34421a2fe8f
#
_cell.length_a   1.000
_cell.length_b   1.000
_cell.length_c   1.000
_cell.angle_alpha   90.00
_cell.angle_beta   90.00
_cell.angle_gamma   90.00
#
_symmetry.space_group_name_H-M   'P 1'
#
loop_
_entity.id
_entity.type
_entity.pdbx_description
1 polymer ?
#
loop_
_entity_poly.entity_id
_entity_poly.type
_entity_poly.pdbx_seq_one_letter_code
_entity_poly.pdbx_strand_id
1 'polypeptide(L)'
;MDPIKKALWCIESRFTTPLSLDEIAEASGVSRFHLSRAFGVATGRSVMRYVRERRLTEAARRLAEGAPDILQVALDWGYGSHEAFTRAFREQFGVTPEDLRARRDLSALTLVEPLSMHDISPTTLAEPRFVTGKPLL
;
A
#
# COMPACT_ATOMS: atom_id res chain seq x y z
N MET A 1 -16.13 4.12 -13.65
CA MET A 1 -15.09 3.24 -13.08
C MET A 1 -15.37 3.03 -11.60
N ASP A 2 -15.15 1.84 -11.13
CA ASP A 2 -15.35 1.46 -9.74
C ASP A 2 -14.48 2.30 -8.79
N PRO A 3 -15.01 2.80 -7.65
CA PRO A 3 -14.22 3.61 -6.72
C PRO A 3 -12.96 2.88 -6.20
N ILE A 4 -13.04 1.57 -5.96
CA ILE A 4 -11.87 0.82 -5.50
C ILE A 4 -10.79 0.81 -6.58
N LYS A 5 -11.19 0.60 -7.82
CA LYS A 5 -10.26 0.59 -8.94
C LYS A 5 -9.59 1.95 -9.11
N LYS A 6 -10.38 3.03 -8.97
CA LYS A 6 -9.82 4.39 -9.01
C LYS A 6 -8.84 4.62 -7.88
N ALA A 7 -9.17 4.13 -6.67
CA ALA A 7 -8.29 4.27 -5.52
C ALA A 7 -6.97 3.53 -5.75
N LEU A 8 -7.04 2.29 -6.24
CA LEU A 8 -5.84 1.51 -6.52
C LEU A 8 -4.96 2.20 -7.55
N TRP A 9 -5.58 2.73 -8.60
CA TRP A 9 -4.83 3.47 -9.63
C TRP A 9 -4.18 4.72 -9.06
N CYS A 10 -4.92 5.47 -8.26
CA CYS A 10 -4.40 6.68 -7.64
C CYS A 10 -3.20 6.37 -6.75
N ILE A 11 -3.32 5.34 -5.92
CA ILE A 11 -2.26 4.94 -5.01
C ILE A 11 -1.01 4.55 -5.80
N GLU A 12 -1.18 3.69 -6.80
CA GLU A 12 -0.05 3.17 -7.56
C GLU A 12 0.66 4.28 -8.35
N SER A 13 -0.10 5.29 -8.79
CA SER A 13 0.46 6.40 -9.55
C SER A 13 1.17 7.42 -8.67
N ARG A 14 0.85 7.49 -7.38
CA ARG A 14 1.27 8.59 -6.52
C ARG A 14 1.84 8.19 -5.16
N PHE A 15 2.09 6.91 -4.89
CA PHE A 15 2.51 6.51 -3.54
C PHE A 15 3.90 7.04 -3.15
N THR A 16 4.71 7.53 -4.09
CA THR A 16 6.01 8.13 -3.78
C THR A 16 5.88 9.56 -3.26
N THR A 17 4.70 10.16 -3.36
CA THR A 17 4.46 11.52 -2.89
C THR A 17 3.62 11.46 -1.62
N PRO A 18 3.58 12.57 -0.84
CA PRO A 18 2.65 12.64 0.28
C PRO A 18 1.22 12.44 -0.26
N LEU A 19 0.54 11.46 0.27
CA LEU A 19 -0.78 11.07 -0.22
C LEU A 19 -1.68 10.80 0.98
N SER A 20 -2.75 11.59 1.12
CA SER A 20 -3.68 11.46 2.23
C SER A 20 -4.89 10.63 1.84
N LEU A 21 -5.60 10.13 2.85
CA LEU A 21 -6.84 9.41 2.63
C LEU A 21 -7.87 10.29 1.91
N ASP A 22 -7.93 11.58 2.27
CA ASP A 22 -8.88 12.50 1.63
C ASP A 22 -8.58 12.67 0.15
N GLU A 23 -7.29 12.75 -0.22
CA GLU A 23 -6.91 12.87 -1.62
C GLU A 23 -7.28 11.62 -2.42
N ILE A 24 -7.09 10.45 -1.83
CA ILE A 24 -7.45 9.19 -2.49
C ILE A 24 -8.97 9.10 -2.65
N ALA A 25 -9.72 9.50 -1.62
CA ALA A 25 -11.18 9.48 -1.68
C ALA A 25 -11.69 10.44 -2.75
N GLU A 26 -11.12 11.63 -2.84
CA GLU A 26 -11.49 12.60 -3.86
C GLU A 26 -11.23 12.05 -5.26
N ALA A 27 -10.07 11.44 -5.47
CA ALA A 27 -9.75 10.82 -6.74
C ALA A 27 -10.69 9.67 -7.09
N SER A 28 -11.25 9.02 -6.05
CA SER A 28 -12.17 7.90 -6.23
C SER A 28 -13.61 8.33 -6.40
N GLY A 29 -13.92 9.60 -6.17
CA GLY A 29 -15.26 10.13 -6.33
C GLY A 29 -16.22 9.78 -5.19
N VAL A 30 -15.70 9.44 -4.00
CA VAL A 30 -16.51 9.06 -2.85
C VAL A 30 -15.95 9.73 -1.60
N SER A 31 -16.72 9.68 -0.49
CA SER A 31 -16.24 10.19 0.78
C SER A 31 -15.17 9.25 1.35
N ARG A 32 -14.36 9.78 2.26
CA ARG A 32 -13.34 8.94 2.90
C ARG A 32 -13.96 7.82 3.73
N PHE A 33 -15.13 8.05 4.30
CA PHE A 33 -15.81 7.01 5.06
C PHE A 33 -16.27 5.88 4.16
N HIS A 34 -16.84 6.22 3.00
CA HIS A 34 -17.26 5.22 2.02
C HIS A 34 -16.04 4.45 1.50
N LEU A 35 -14.97 5.18 1.15
CA LEU A 35 -13.77 4.55 0.65
C LEU A 35 -13.15 3.60 1.67
N SER A 36 -13.03 4.04 2.92
CA SER A 36 -12.42 3.22 3.98
C SER A 36 -13.19 1.93 4.18
N ARG A 37 -14.52 2.02 4.20
CA ARG A 37 -15.35 0.84 4.37
C ARG A 37 -15.25 -0.11 3.19
N ALA A 38 -15.41 0.42 1.99
CA ALA A 38 -15.39 -0.40 0.78
C ALA A 38 -14.02 -1.05 0.58
N PHE A 39 -12.97 -0.29 0.82
CA PHE A 39 -11.61 -0.79 0.66
C PHE A 39 -11.30 -1.88 1.69
N GLY A 40 -11.70 -1.66 2.94
CA GLY A 40 -11.50 -2.65 3.99
C GLY A 40 -12.23 -3.95 3.72
N VAL A 41 -13.47 -3.87 3.25
CA VAL A 41 -14.24 -5.06 2.91
C VAL A 41 -13.63 -5.79 1.72
N ALA A 42 -13.20 -5.03 0.70
CA ALA A 42 -12.66 -5.62 -0.52
C ALA A 42 -11.28 -6.22 -0.35
N THR A 43 -10.42 -5.62 0.48
CA THR A 43 -9.00 -5.99 0.54
C THR A 43 -8.55 -6.53 1.89
N GLY A 44 -9.34 -6.33 2.94
CA GLY A 44 -8.93 -6.71 4.29
C GLY A 44 -7.92 -5.79 4.92
N ARG A 45 -7.63 -4.65 4.31
CA ARG A 45 -6.65 -3.68 4.80
C ARG A 45 -7.23 -2.28 4.81
N SER A 46 -6.69 -1.40 5.65
CA SER A 46 -7.02 0.01 5.53
C SER A 46 -6.28 0.58 4.32
N VAL A 47 -6.84 1.66 3.76
CA VAL A 47 -6.25 2.33 2.60
C VAL A 47 -4.80 2.74 2.88
N MET A 48 -4.59 3.43 4.02
CA MET A 48 -3.25 3.96 4.30
C MET A 48 -2.25 2.88 4.69
N ARG A 49 -2.71 1.76 5.25
CA ARG A 49 -1.84 0.61 5.48
C ARG A 49 -1.34 0.06 4.15
N TYR A 50 -2.22 -0.06 3.18
CA TYR A 50 -1.87 -0.54 1.85
C TYR A 50 -0.87 0.40 1.18
N VAL A 51 -1.09 1.72 1.29
CA VAL A 51 -0.15 2.71 0.75
C VAL A 51 1.25 2.49 1.35
N ARG A 52 1.32 2.35 2.68
CA ARG A 52 2.60 2.12 3.36
C ARG A 52 3.26 0.83 2.90
N GLU A 53 2.48 -0.24 2.78
CA GLU A 53 3.02 -1.53 2.38
C GLU A 53 3.57 -1.48 0.96
N ARG A 54 2.92 -0.75 0.07
CA ARG A 54 3.41 -0.58 -1.29
C ARG A 54 4.70 0.25 -1.33
N ARG A 55 4.74 1.33 -0.55
CA ARG A 55 5.95 2.15 -0.46
C ARG A 55 7.15 1.33 0.00
N LEU A 56 6.98 0.57 1.07
CA LEU A 56 8.08 -0.21 1.63
C LEU A 56 8.50 -1.35 0.70
N THR A 57 7.55 -1.93 -0.03
CA THR A 57 7.87 -2.96 -1.01
C THR A 57 8.75 -2.42 -2.13
N GLU A 58 8.40 -1.25 -2.67
CA GLU A 58 9.21 -0.66 -3.73
C GLU A 58 10.55 -0.16 -3.22
N ALA A 59 10.58 0.35 -1.97
CA ALA A 59 11.84 0.71 -1.34
C ALA A 59 12.74 -0.52 -1.19
N ALA A 60 12.16 -1.67 -0.83
CA ALA A 60 12.92 -2.92 -0.71
C ALA A 60 13.56 -3.30 -2.04
N ARG A 61 12.84 -3.13 -3.14
CA ARG A 61 13.41 -3.41 -4.46
C ARG A 61 14.61 -2.51 -4.76
N ARG A 62 14.50 -1.22 -4.43
CA ARG A 62 15.62 -0.30 -4.62
C ARG A 62 16.83 -0.71 -3.80
N LEU A 63 16.63 -1.14 -2.57
CA LEU A 63 17.73 -1.59 -1.72
C LEU A 63 18.37 -2.86 -2.26
N ALA A 64 17.57 -3.80 -2.73
CA ALA A 64 18.08 -5.05 -3.30
C ALA A 64 18.86 -4.81 -4.58
N GLU A 65 18.55 -3.74 -5.30
CA GLU A 65 19.32 -3.33 -6.48
C GLU A 65 20.66 -2.69 -6.12
N GLY A 66 20.91 -2.47 -4.82
CA GLY A 66 22.17 -1.93 -4.37
C GLY A 66 22.21 -0.42 -4.25
N ALA A 67 21.06 0.20 -3.93
CA ALA A 67 21.02 1.65 -3.71
C ALA A 67 22.12 2.05 -2.73
N PRO A 68 22.94 3.04 -3.06
CA PRO A 68 24.13 3.35 -2.25
C PRO A 68 23.81 4.05 -0.94
N ASP A 69 22.69 4.76 -0.85
CA ASP A 69 22.37 5.57 0.32
C ASP A 69 20.98 5.25 0.84
N ILE A 70 20.93 4.60 2.00
CA ILE A 70 19.65 4.21 2.61
C ILE A 70 18.85 5.43 3.01
N LEU A 71 19.49 6.49 3.50
CA LEU A 71 18.78 7.71 3.86
C LEU A 71 18.07 8.31 2.63
N GLN A 72 18.75 8.30 1.48
CA GLN A 72 18.16 8.83 0.26
C GLN A 72 16.93 7.99 -0.14
N VAL A 73 17.01 6.68 -0.01
CA VAL A 73 15.85 5.82 -0.28
C VAL A 73 14.71 6.18 0.66
N ALA A 74 15.00 6.36 1.96
CA ALA A 74 13.99 6.73 2.94
C ALA A 74 13.29 8.03 2.54
N LEU A 75 14.07 9.04 2.17
CA LEU A 75 13.52 10.34 1.80
C LEU A 75 12.71 10.25 0.50
N ASP A 76 13.20 9.50 -0.48
CA ASP A 76 12.51 9.33 -1.76
C ASP A 76 11.14 8.68 -1.58
N TRP A 77 10.98 7.84 -0.57
CA TRP A 77 9.74 7.12 -0.34
C TRP A 77 8.89 7.73 0.78
N GLY A 78 9.20 8.97 1.16
CA GLY A 78 8.33 9.75 2.01
C GLY A 78 8.58 9.65 3.50
N TYR A 79 9.71 9.11 3.93
CA TYR A 79 10.06 9.03 5.34
C TYR A 79 10.91 10.22 5.74
N GLY A 80 10.65 10.75 6.93
CA GLY A 80 11.34 11.95 7.40
C GLY A 80 12.72 11.70 7.96
N SER A 81 13.08 10.45 8.24
CA SER A 81 14.37 10.12 8.82
C SER A 81 14.73 8.67 8.55
N HIS A 82 16.01 8.36 8.70
CA HIS A 82 16.51 7.00 8.59
C HIS A 82 15.89 6.10 9.66
N GLU A 83 15.73 6.63 10.88
CA GLU A 83 15.17 5.86 11.99
C GLU A 83 13.71 5.48 11.75
N ALA A 84 12.91 6.43 11.26
CA ALA A 84 11.51 6.17 10.96
C ALA A 84 11.36 5.12 9.87
N PHE A 85 12.19 5.22 8.84
CA PHE A 85 12.19 4.25 7.75
C PHE A 85 12.58 2.86 8.25
N THR A 86 13.66 2.77 9.03
CA THR A 86 14.14 1.50 9.56
C THR A 86 13.08 0.82 10.40
N ARG A 87 12.40 1.60 11.26
CA ARG A 87 11.35 1.04 12.12
C ARG A 87 10.21 0.46 11.30
N ALA A 88 9.71 1.23 10.34
CA ALA A 88 8.60 0.78 9.50
C ALA A 88 9.01 -0.43 8.66
N PHE A 89 10.23 -0.42 8.14
CA PHE A 89 10.75 -1.50 7.32
C PHE A 89 10.83 -2.81 8.11
N ARG A 90 11.39 -2.73 9.33
CA ARG A 90 11.49 -3.92 10.19
C ARG A 90 10.12 -4.44 10.60
N GLU A 91 9.18 -3.55 10.86
CA GLU A 91 7.82 -3.98 11.22
C GLU A 91 7.17 -4.77 10.10
N GLN A 92 7.42 -4.35 8.86
CA GLN A 92 6.78 -5.02 7.73
C GLN A 92 7.53 -6.28 7.29
N PHE A 93 8.85 -6.24 7.25
CA PHE A 93 9.64 -7.32 6.63
C PHE A 93 10.46 -8.15 7.61
N GLY A 94 10.62 -7.70 8.85
CA GLY A 94 11.39 -8.43 9.84
C GLY A 94 12.90 -8.33 9.71
N VAL A 95 13.38 -7.56 8.75
CA VAL A 95 14.82 -7.32 8.54
C VAL A 95 15.04 -5.82 8.40
N THR A 96 16.28 -5.38 8.55
CA THR A 96 16.61 -3.96 8.39
C THR A 96 16.90 -3.62 6.94
N PRO A 97 16.77 -2.34 6.55
CA PRO A 97 17.18 -1.92 5.22
C PRO A 97 18.65 -2.24 4.92
N GLU A 98 19.52 -2.10 5.93
CA GLU A 98 20.95 -2.40 5.78
C GLU A 98 21.16 -3.87 5.45
N ASP A 99 20.44 -4.76 6.15
CA ASP A 99 20.55 -6.21 5.89
C ASP A 99 20.14 -6.53 4.46
N LEU A 100 19.03 -5.96 4.01
CA LEU A 100 18.55 -6.24 2.66
C LEU A 100 19.52 -5.72 1.61
N ARG A 101 20.06 -4.51 1.81
CA ARG A 101 21.01 -3.94 0.87
C ARG A 101 22.28 -4.82 0.77
N ALA A 102 22.72 -5.38 1.90
CA ALA A 102 23.89 -6.23 1.92
C ALA A 102 23.64 -7.56 1.22
N ARG A 103 22.48 -8.16 1.46
CA ARG A 103 22.14 -9.46 0.86
C ARG A 103 21.71 -9.37 -0.58
N ARG A 104 21.04 -8.28 -0.95
CA ARG A 104 20.52 -8.05 -2.30
C ARG A 104 19.61 -9.17 -2.79
N ASP A 105 18.83 -9.73 -1.88
CA ASP A 105 17.98 -10.88 -2.15
C ASP A 105 16.61 -10.66 -1.48
N LEU A 106 15.57 -10.58 -2.29
CA LEU A 106 14.21 -10.32 -1.83
C LEU A 106 13.44 -11.60 -1.47
N SER A 107 14.03 -12.78 -1.69
CA SER A 107 13.28 -14.04 -1.58
C SER A 107 12.75 -14.31 -0.18
N ALA A 108 13.38 -13.76 0.86
CA ALA A 108 12.94 -13.96 2.24
C ALA A 108 11.83 -13.01 2.66
N LEU A 109 11.48 -12.03 1.82
CA LEU A 109 10.51 -11.01 2.16
C LEU A 109 9.15 -11.32 1.57
N THR A 110 8.09 -10.98 2.34
CA THR A 110 6.74 -11.03 1.81
C THR A 110 6.41 -9.66 1.24
N LEU A 111 6.55 -9.54 -0.07
CA LEU A 111 6.31 -8.28 -0.77
C LEU A 111 4.82 -8.08 -1.00
N VAL A 112 4.40 -6.81 -0.98
CA VAL A 112 3.02 -6.45 -1.28
C VAL A 112 2.98 -5.86 -2.68
N GLU A 113 2.56 -6.68 -3.64
CA GLU A 113 2.44 -6.26 -5.03
C GLU A 113 1.19 -5.43 -5.24
N PRO A 114 1.11 -4.67 -6.33
CA PRO A 114 -0.10 -3.90 -6.60
C PRO A 114 -1.31 -4.81 -6.68
N LEU A 115 -2.37 -4.46 -5.95
CA LEU A 115 -3.62 -5.20 -6.04
C LEU A 115 -4.30 -4.87 -7.37
N SER A 116 -4.93 -5.88 -7.96
CA SER A 116 -5.74 -5.71 -9.16
C SER A 116 -7.16 -6.12 -8.83
N MET A 117 -8.08 -5.89 -9.76
CA MET A 117 -9.46 -6.31 -9.56
C MET A 117 -9.58 -7.83 -9.45
N HIS A 118 -8.60 -8.56 -9.95
CA HIS A 118 -8.59 -10.02 -9.81
C HIS A 118 -8.31 -10.48 -8.38
N ASP A 119 -7.66 -9.62 -7.60
CA ASP A 119 -7.31 -9.93 -6.21
C ASP A 119 -8.43 -9.58 -5.24
N ILE A 120 -9.53 -9.03 -5.74
CA ILE A 120 -10.65 -8.57 -4.93
C ILE A 120 -11.83 -9.50 -5.15
N SER A 121 -12.52 -9.83 -4.04
CA SER A 121 -13.66 -10.74 -4.10
C SER A 121 -14.75 -10.19 -5.04
N PRO A 122 -15.19 -10.97 -6.03
CA PRO A 122 -16.30 -10.54 -6.89
C PRO A 122 -17.57 -10.30 -6.10
N THR A 123 -17.80 -11.06 -5.03
CA THR A 123 -18.97 -10.88 -4.18
C THR A 123 -18.96 -9.50 -3.55
N THR A 124 -17.80 -9.06 -3.09
CA THR A 124 -17.64 -7.73 -2.49
C THR A 124 -17.96 -6.64 -3.51
N LEU A 125 -17.48 -6.81 -4.74
CA LEU A 125 -17.73 -5.83 -5.79
C LEU A 125 -19.19 -5.79 -6.21
N ALA A 126 -19.87 -6.93 -6.13
CA ALA A 126 -21.26 -7.02 -6.56
C ALA A 126 -22.22 -6.43 -5.54
N GLU A 127 -21.79 -6.17 -4.35
CA GLU A 127 -22.64 -5.66 -3.29
C GLU A 127 -22.34 -4.21 -3.00
N PRO A 128 -22.83 -3.41 -3.78
CA PRO A 128 -22.65 -1.99 -3.51
C PRO A 128 -23.81 -1.51 -2.74
N ARG A 129 -24.31 -2.31 -2.26
CA ARG A 129 -25.43 -2.27 -1.76
C ARG A 129 -25.76 -2.43 -0.51
N PHE A 130 -25.77 -3.16 -0.67
CA PHE A 130 -25.55 -3.60 0.24
C PHE A 130 -25.73 -3.95 0.54
N VAL A 131 -26.26 -4.55 0.67
CA VAL A 131 -25.94 -5.37 1.21
C VAL A 131 -26.03 -5.61 1.75
N THR A 132 -26.41 -5.89 1.62
CA THR A 132 -26.08 -6.47 2.23
C THR A 132 -25.99 -6.77 2.70
N GLY A 133 -26.42 -7.03 2.57
CA GLY A 133 -25.98 -7.77 3.04
C GLY A 133 -26.03 -8.23 3.11
N LYS A 134 -26.45 -8.74 3.20
CA LYS A 134 -26.17 -9.45 3.46
C LYS A 134 -25.62 -9.77 3.82
N PRO A 135 -25.89 -9.67 3.58
CA PRO A 135 -25.14 -10.08 3.94
C PRO A 135 -24.80 -10.21 4.28
N LEU A 136 -25.13 -10.56 4.26
CA LEU A 136 -24.58 -10.67 4.59
C LEU A 136 -24.41 -10.85 4.85
N LEU A 137 -24.81 -11.23 4.84
CA LEU A 137 -24.48 -11.34 5.12
C LEU A 137 -24.36 -11.24 5.63
#